data_e3aa9adf2e56699f4aa3334d7efb820b
#
_entry.id   e3aa9adf2e56699f4aa3334d7efb820b
#
_cell.length_a   1.000
_cell.length_b   1.000
_cell.length_c   1.000
_cell.angle_alpha   90.00
_cell.angle_beta   90.00
_cell.angle_gamma   90.00
#
_symmetry.space_group_name_H-M   'P 1'
#
loop_
_entity.id
_entity.type
_entity.pdbx_description
1 polymer ?
#
loop_
_entity_poly.entity_id
_entity_poly.type
_entity_poly.pdbx_seq_one_letter_code
_entity_poly.pdbx_strand_id
1 'polypeptide(L)'
;MNLARNFLRNTVHSSQLIRSFSSSSSNALKVKNEVKRKRELALVGGGTKRIEKQHQKGKLTARERLEVLLDPKSFVEYDMFVEHRCNDFGMDKEKYYGDSVITGHGLINGRPVYVFSQDFTVFGGSLSSVHAQKICKIMDQAMLVGAPVIGLNDSGGARIQEGVESLAGYADIFQRNVLASGVIPQLSLIMGPCAGGAVYSPALTDFIFMVRQTSYLFITGPDVVQSVTNENVTQEELGGANSHMTKSGVAHFAYDNDIDTLLRTRELFNFLPLSNKDPTPIRECDDSPNRLVDSLNTVIPLESTAAYDMKEVIYATVDEHDFFEVMPEWAKNIIVVGIVANQPKSMAGCLDINASVKAARFVRFCDAFNIPLLTFVDVPGFLPGTSQEHNGIIRHGAKLLYAFAEATVPKITIITRKAYGGAYDVAVMGAQGAVKIIFREGKNVKDKELEYIDKFANPFPAAIRGFVDDIIEPNQTRKRICRDLNLLAGKQLDNPRKKHANMPL
;
A
#
# COMPACT_ATOMS: atom_id res chain seq x y z
N MET A 1 -16.36 21.16 -83.66
CA MET A 1 -15.13 21.51 -82.94
C MET A 1 -15.30 21.65 -81.44
N ASN A 2 -16.50 21.51 -80.84
CA ASN A 2 -16.74 21.70 -79.41
C ASN A 2 -16.74 20.41 -78.54
N LEU A 3 -16.81 19.23 -79.17
CA LEU A 3 -16.80 17.95 -78.43
C LEU A 3 -15.38 17.48 -77.96
N ALA A 4 -14.36 17.83 -78.72
CA ALA A 4 -12.97 17.46 -78.44
C ALA A 4 -12.35 18.29 -77.27
N ARG A 5 -12.81 19.54 -77.06
CA ARG A 5 -12.34 20.39 -75.93
C ARG A 5 -12.89 19.98 -74.62
N ASN A 6 -14.05 19.36 -74.49
CA ASN A 6 -14.62 18.86 -73.24
C ASN A 6 -13.99 17.53 -72.78
N PHE A 7 -13.54 16.71 -73.72
CA PHE A 7 -12.87 15.43 -73.39
C PHE A 7 -11.47 15.67 -72.81
N LEU A 8 -10.72 16.64 -73.30
CA LEU A 8 -9.39 17.00 -72.84
C LEU A 8 -9.42 17.72 -71.46
N ARG A 9 -10.49 18.51 -71.19
CA ARG A 9 -10.63 19.12 -69.81
C ARG A 9 -10.96 18.09 -68.75
N ASN A 10 -11.77 17.09 -69.02
CA ASN A 10 -12.12 16.03 -68.02
C ASN A 10 -10.96 15.08 -67.80
N THR A 11 -10.09 14.81 -68.76
CA THR A 11 -8.89 13.97 -68.55
C THR A 11 -7.80 14.70 -67.77
N VAL A 12 -7.66 16.03 -67.90
CA VAL A 12 -6.70 16.81 -67.09
C VAL A 12 -7.19 16.93 -65.63
N HIS A 13 -8.49 17.07 -65.38
CA HIS A 13 -9.05 17.12 -64.02
C HIS A 13 -8.95 15.75 -63.33
N SER A 14 -9.22 14.65 -64.03
CA SER A 14 -9.07 13.31 -63.47
C SER A 14 -7.61 12.96 -63.16
N SER A 15 -6.66 13.37 -64.00
CA SER A 15 -5.23 13.15 -63.74
C SER A 15 -4.67 14.01 -62.60
N GLN A 16 -5.20 15.22 -62.38
CA GLN A 16 -4.85 16.05 -61.21
C GLN A 16 -5.46 15.48 -59.93
N LEU A 17 -6.70 15.00 -59.93
CA LEU A 17 -7.31 14.29 -58.79
C LEU A 17 -6.57 13.01 -58.47
N ILE A 18 -6.23 12.18 -59.43
CA ILE A 18 -5.45 10.95 -59.20
C ILE A 18 -4.04 11.26 -58.65
N ARG A 19 -3.37 12.33 -59.13
CA ARG A 19 -2.09 12.78 -58.58
C ARG A 19 -2.22 13.34 -57.17
N SER A 20 -3.30 14.05 -56.81
CA SER A 20 -3.54 14.53 -55.45
C SER A 20 -3.86 13.38 -54.50
N PHE A 21 -4.63 12.38 -54.93
CA PHE A 21 -4.88 11.15 -54.12
C PHE A 21 -3.62 10.30 -53.97
N SER A 22 -2.78 10.15 -54.99
CA SER A 22 -1.52 9.40 -54.89
C SER A 22 -0.48 10.11 -54.04
N SER A 23 -0.42 11.44 -54.07
CA SER A 23 0.49 12.20 -53.20
C SER A 23 0.03 12.20 -51.71
N SER A 24 -1.27 12.27 -51.45
CA SER A 24 -1.81 12.17 -50.09
C SER A 24 -1.62 10.74 -49.51
N SER A 25 -1.82 9.69 -50.27
CA SER A 25 -1.54 8.31 -49.86
C SER A 25 -0.05 8.07 -49.58
N SER A 26 0.85 8.66 -50.40
CA SER A 26 2.29 8.62 -50.20
C SER A 26 2.72 9.34 -48.89
N ASN A 27 2.11 10.49 -48.57
CA ASN A 27 2.38 11.22 -47.36
C ASN A 27 1.84 10.49 -46.10
N ALA A 28 0.65 9.93 -46.19
CA ALA A 28 0.10 9.11 -45.08
C ALA A 28 0.98 7.89 -44.77
N LEU A 29 1.51 7.23 -45.81
CA LEU A 29 2.42 6.10 -45.64
C LEU A 29 3.76 6.52 -45.01
N LYS A 30 4.32 7.68 -45.42
CA LYS A 30 5.53 8.24 -44.80
C LYS A 30 5.32 8.53 -43.30
N VAL A 31 4.22 9.18 -42.95
CA VAL A 31 3.87 9.46 -41.54
C VAL A 31 3.71 8.17 -40.75
N LYS A 32 2.99 7.18 -41.28
CA LYS A 32 2.81 5.87 -40.68
C LYS A 32 4.15 5.17 -40.41
N ASN A 33 5.05 5.18 -41.38
CA ASN A 33 6.37 4.56 -41.24
C ASN A 33 7.23 5.30 -40.20
N GLU A 34 7.18 6.63 -40.17
CA GLU A 34 7.90 7.43 -39.18
C GLU A 34 7.37 7.20 -37.76
N VAL A 35 6.05 7.15 -37.58
CA VAL A 35 5.45 6.79 -36.28
C VAL A 35 5.89 5.39 -35.83
N LYS A 36 5.88 4.42 -36.74
CA LYS A 36 6.35 3.06 -36.45
C LYS A 36 7.82 3.07 -36.00
N ARG A 37 8.69 3.72 -36.78
CA ARG A 37 10.12 3.84 -36.47
C ARG A 37 10.35 4.48 -35.09
N LYS A 38 9.66 5.59 -34.78
CA LYS A 38 9.80 6.28 -33.48
C LYS A 38 9.29 5.42 -32.33
N ARG A 39 8.21 4.67 -32.50
CA ARG A 39 7.73 3.72 -31.51
C ARG A 39 8.73 2.61 -31.24
N GLU A 40 9.32 2.03 -32.27
CA GLU A 40 10.37 1.02 -32.13
C GLU A 40 11.57 1.56 -31.32
N LEU A 41 12.00 2.80 -31.59
CA LEU A 41 13.05 3.46 -30.84
C LEU A 41 12.66 3.70 -29.35
N ALA A 42 11.44 4.11 -29.09
CA ALA A 42 10.93 4.31 -27.74
C ALA A 42 10.85 2.99 -26.93
N LEU A 43 10.53 1.88 -27.60
CA LEU A 43 10.43 0.56 -26.98
C LEU A 43 11.79 0.00 -26.51
N VAL A 44 12.88 0.41 -27.14
CA VAL A 44 14.25 -0.08 -26.83
C VAL A 44 14.83 0.59 -25.57
N GLY A 45 14.25 1.71 -25.12
CA GLY A 45 14.72 2.44 -23.95
C GLY A 45 16.22 2.78 -24.03
N GLY A 46 17.02 2.37 -23.04
CA GLY A 46 18.46 2.60 -22.99
C GLY A 46 19.31 1.68 -23.89
N GLY A 47 18.66 0.78 -24.65
CA GLY A 47 19.32 -0.11 -25.62
C GLY A 47 19.64 -1.49 -25.07
N THR A 48 19.83 -2.44 -26.00
CA THR A 48 19.97 -3.88 -25.72
C THR A 48 21.02 -4.20 -24.64
N LYS A 49 22.19 -3.56 -24.69
CA LYS A 49 23.25 -3.79 -23.70
C LYS A 49 22.84 -3.45 -22.25
N ARG A 50 22.03 -2.38 -22.07
CA ARG A 50 21.56 -1.98 -20.75
C ARG A 50 20.41 -2.88 -20.28
N ILE A 51 19.57 -3.34 -21.20
CA ILE A 51 18.53 -4.35 -20.95
C ILE A 51 19.15 -5.65 -20.47
N GLU A 52 20.17 -6.19 -21.20
CA GLU A 52 20.90 -7.39 -20.82
C GLU A 52 21.49 -7.29 -19.41
N LYS A 53 22.04 -6.10 -19.03
CA LYS A 53 22.56 -5.87 -17.67
C LYS A 53 21.46 -5.92 -16.59
N GLN A 54 20.23 -5.52 -16.91
CA GLN A 54 19.10 -5.67 -15.98
C GLN A 54 18.75 -7.15 -15.79
N HIS A 55 18.63 -7.89 -16.87
CA HIS A 55 18.35 -9.33 -16.84
C HIS A 55 19.44 -10.13 -16.12
N GLN A 56 20.72 -9.80 -16.31
CA GLN A 56 21.83 -10.42 -15.57
C GLN A 56 21.75 -10.21 -14.05
N LYS A 57 21.09 -9.16 -13.60
CA LYS A 57 20.82 -8.90 -12.18
C LYS A 57 19.52 -9.55 -11.68
N GLY A 58 18.85 -10.36 -12.50
CA GLY A 58 17.58 -10.98 -12.17
C GLY A 58 16.38 -10.00 -12.16
N LYS A 59 16.52 -8.82 -12.77
CA LYS A 59 15.50 -7.77 -12.82
C LYS A 59 14.83 -7.72 -14.19
N LEU A 60 13.52 -7.45 -14.20
CA LEU A 60 12.79 -7.11 -15.41
C LEU A 60 13.06 -5.65 -15.82
N THR A 61 12.86 -5.34 -17.10
CA THR A 61 12.78 -3.95 -17.57
C THR A 61 11.49 -3.28 -17.14
N ALA A 62 11.44 -1.95 -17.21
CA ALA A 62 10.24 -1.18 -16.87
C ALA A 62 8.99 -1.60 -17.68
N ARG A 63 9.17 -1.99 -18.95
CA ARG A 63 8.07 -2.46 -19.83
C ARG A 63 7.62 -3.86 -19.48
N GLU A 64 8.53 -4.79 -19.29
CA GLU A 64 8.23 -6.17 -18.90
C GLU A 64 7.48 -6.21 -17.55
N ARG A 65 7.84 -5.34 -16.59
CA ARG A 65 7.11 -5.18 -15.34
C ARG A 65 5.65 -4.80 -15.55
N LEU A 66 5.38 -3.87 -16.48
CA LEU A 66 4.01 -3.48 -16.81
C LEU A 66 3.23 -4.59 -17.53
N GLU A 67 3.89 -5.39 -18.36
CA GLU A 67 3.28 -6.55 -19.02
C GLU A 67 2.87 -7.64 -18.03
N VAL A 68 3.61 -7.82 -16.94
CA VAL A 68 3.25 -8.76 -15.85
C VAL A 68 2.16 -8.17 -14.94
N LEU A 69 2.24 -6.86 -14.62
CA LEU A 69 1.32 -6.21 -13.70
C LEU A 69 -0.08 -6.04 -14.28
N LEU A 70 -0.18 -5.65 -15.55
CA LEU A 70 -1.45 -5.29 -16.18
C LEU A 70 -2.07 -6.46 -16.95
N ASP A 71 -3.36 -6.37 -17.17
CA ASP A 71 -4.06 -7.35 -17.99
C ASP A 71 -3.56 -7.29 -19.46
N PRO A 72 -3.46 -8.42 -20.14
CA PRO A 72 -2.93 -8.48 -21.51
C PRO A 72 -3.62 -7.49 -22.45
N LYS A 73 -2.83 -6.66 -23.18
CA LYS A 73 -3.29 -5.66 -24.15
C LYS A 73 -4.12 -4.51 -23.57
N SER A 74 -4.20 -4.37 -22.25
CA SER A 74 -4.95 -3.26 -21.62
C SER A 74 -4.15 -1.97 -21.50
N PHE A 75 -2.82 -2.02 -21.60
CA PHE A 75 -1.95 -0.87 -21.40
C PHE A 75 -2.04 0.16 -22.52
N VAL A 76 -2.29 1.40 -22.14
CA VAL A 76 -2.26 2.59 -23.00
C VAL A 76 -1.18 3.54 -22.49
N GLU A 77 -0.09 3.67 -23.26
CA GLU A 77 1.04 4.52 -22.89
C GLU A 77 0.78 5.98 -23.22
N TYR A 78 1.11 6.87 -22.30
CA TYR A 78 1.10 8.32 -22.49
C TYR A 78 2.52 8.88 -22.60
N ASP A 79 2.66 9.93 -23.42
CA ASP A 79 3.91 10.69 -23.55
C ASP A 79 5.12 9.84 -23.95
N MET A 80 4.90 8.79 -24.77
CA MET A 80 5.94 7.88 -25.23
C MET A 80 7.10 8.60 -25.94
N PHE A 81 6.85 9.71 -26.65
CA PHE A 81 7.82 10.42 -27.48
C PHE A 81 8.44 11.65 -26.80
N VAL A 82 8.13 11.88 -25.54
CA VAL A 82 8.67 13.02 -24.80
C VAL A 82 10.14 12.79 -24.50
N GLU A 83 10.94 13.86 -24.60
CA GLU A 83 12.39 13.87 -24.31
C GLU A 83 12.69 14.94 -23.26
N HIS A 84 13.77 14.79 -22.51
CA HIS A 84 14.25 15.83 -21.58
C HIS A 84 14.67 17.11 -22.33
N ARG A 85 14.68 18.24 -21.61
CA ARG A 85 15.01 19.56 -22.18
C ARG A 85 16.40 20.05 -21.84
N CYS A 86 17.16 19.29 -21.02
CA CYS A 86 18.51 19.64 -20.63
C CYS A 86 19.46 19.65 -21.83
N ASN A 87 20.27 20.71 -21.93
CA ASN A 87 21.30 20.87 -22.96
C ASN A 87 22.71 20.98 -22.35
N ASP A 88 22.82 21.06 -21.03
CA ASP A 88 24.10 21.16 -20.31
C ASP A 88 24.78 19.79 -20.21
N PHE A 89 26.08 19.80 -19.97
CA PHE A 89 26.90 18.60 -19.77
C PHE A 89 26.81 17.54 -20.88
N GLY A 90 26.52 17.97 -22.12
CA GLY A 90 26.43 17.08 -23.29
C GLY A 90 25.10 16.33 -23.42
N MET A 91 24.10 16.67 -22.59
CA MET A 91 22.76 16.05 -22.63
C MET A 91 22.00 16.32 -23.92
N ASP A 92 22.35 17.38 -24.66
CA ASP A 92 21.81 17.68 -25.98
C ASP A 92 22.00 16.53 -26.98
N LYS A 93 23.07 15.73 -26.82
CA LYS A 93 23.43 14.60 -27.69
C LYS A 93 22.84 13.26 -27.23
N GLU A 94 22.36 13.18 -25.99
CA GLU A 94 21.80 11.96 -25.40
C GLU A 94 20.29 12.09 -25.18
N LYS A 95 19.50 11.90 -26.23
CA LYS A 95 18.04 11.97 -26.19
C LYS A 95 17.43 10.58 -26.28
N TYR A 96 16.58 10.27 -25.30
CA TYR A 96 15.81 9.01 -25.24
C TYR A 96 14.32 9.33 -25.15
N TYR A 97 13.52 8.66 -25.97
CA TYR A 97 12.07 8.79 -25.90
C TYR A 97 11.53 8.25 -24.56
N GLY A 98 10.56 8.96 -24.00
CA GLY A 98 9.95 8.62 -22.73
C GLY A 98 10.70 9.11 -21.50
N ASP A 99 11.92 9.61 -21.64
CA ASP A 99 12.77 10.22 -20.61
C ASP A 99 12.78 9.47 -19.26
N SER A 100 13.27 8.24 -19.28
CA SER A 100 13.47 7.34 -18.13
C SER A 100 12.22 6.96 -17.33
N VAL A 101 11.01 7.21 -17.82
CA VAL A 101 9.78 6.71 -17.20
C VAL A 101 8.70 6.38 -18.25
N ILE A 102 8.05 5.26 -18.06
CA ILE A 102 6.89 4.82 -18.85
C ILE A 102 5.64 5.15 -18.02
N THR A 103 4.70 5.86 -18.60
CA THR A 103 3.48 6.30 -17.91
C THR A 103 2.24 5.98 -18.73
N GLY A 104 1.14 5.66 -18.09
CA GLY A 104 -0.12 5.38 -18.76
C GLY A 104 -1.16 4.80 -17.81
N HIS A 105 -2.15 4.14 -18.40
CA HIS A 105 -3.16 3.40 -17.65
C HIS A 105 -3.38 2.02 -18.28
N GLY A 106 -3.96 1.13 -17.51
CA GLY A 106 -4.34 -0.21 -17.92
C GLY A 106 -5.39 -0.80 -16.99
N LEU A 107 -5.54 -2.11 -17.05
CA LEU A 107 -6.46 -2.85 -16.19
C LEU A 107 -5.68 -3.85 -15.33
N ILE A 108 -6.15 -4.07 -14.12
CA ILE A 108 -5.78 -5.20 -13.26
C ILE A 108 -7.08 -5.93 -12.91
N ASN A 109 -7.21 -7.18 -13.35
CA ASN A 109 -8.40 -7.99 -13.16
C ASN A 109 -9.69 -7.26 -13.62
N GLY A 110 -9.61 -6.60 -14.80
CA GLY A 110 -10.70 -5.83 -15.40
C GLY A 110 -10.95 -4.44 -14.79
N ARG A 111 -10.21 -4.04 -13.74
CA ARG A 111 -10.40 -2.79 -13.01
C ARG A 111 -9.33 -1.76 -13.40
N PRO A 112 -9.70 -0.48 -13.61
CA PRO A 112 -8.76 0.55 -14.09
C PRO A 112 -7.70 0.90 -13.04
N VAL A 113 -6.48 1.17 -13.54
CA VAL A 113 -5.35 1.62 -12.75
C VAL A 113 -4.44 2.52 -13.58
N TYR A 114 -3.91 3.58 -12.98
CA TYR A 114 -2.85 4.40 -13.57
C TYR A 114 -1.49 3.95 -13.06
N VAL A 115 -0.51 3.93 -13.96
CA VAL A 115 0.81 3.38 -13.66
C VAL A 115 1.92 4.29 -14.16
N PHE A 116 3.02 4.33 -13.40
CA PHE A 116 4.30 4.77 -13.91
C PHE A 116 5.38 3.71 -13.58
N SER A 117 6.31 3.51 -14.49
CA SER A 117 7.43 2.58 -14.31
C SER A 117 8.73 3.27 -14.70
N GLN A 118 9.62 3.47 -13.74
CA GLN A 118 10.92 4.09 -13.97
C GLN A 118 11.84 3.13 -14.71
N ASP A 119 12.46 3.62 -15.78
CA ASP A 119 13.34 2.83 -16.63
C ASP A 119 14.80 3.07 -16.27
N PHE A 120 15.36 2.17 -15.48
CA PHE A 120 16.75 2.24 -15.05
C PHE A 120 17.75 2.15 -16.21
N THR A 121 17.35 1.63 -17.38
CA THR A 121 18.20 1.56 -18.56
C THR A 121 18.47 2.95 -19.17
N VAL A 122 17.62 3.95 -18.88
CA VAL A 122 17.74 5.33 -19.34
C VAL A 122 18.14 6.21 -18.16
N PHE A 123 19.34 6.73 -18.19
CA PHE A 123 19.90 7.61 -17.13
C PHE A 123 19.74 7.08 -15.69
N GLY A 124 19.75 5.75 -15.52
CA GLY A 124 19.55 5.13 -14.20
C GLY A 124 18.17 5.42 -13.58
N GLY A 125 17.14 5.64 -14.40
CA GLY A 125 15.80 5.97 -13.92
C GLY A 125 15.72 7.34 -13.20
N SER A 126 16.74 8.21 -13.36
CA SER A 126 16.83 9.48 -12.63
C SER A 126 15.72 10.46 -13.05
N LEU A 127 15.18 11.18 -12.06
CA LEU A 127 14.09 12.13 -12.24
C LEU A 127 14.59 13.43 -12.89
N SER A 128 14.05 13.75 -14.05
CA SER A 128 14.15 15.07 -14.69
C SER A 128 12.87 15.88 -14.45
N SER A 129 12.87 17.14 -14.83
CA SER A 129 11.65 17.97 -14.89
C SER A 129 10.56 17.31 -15.76
N VAL A 130 10.91 16.80 -16.92
CA VAL A 130 9.99 16.17 -17.86
C VAL A 130 9.48 14.81 -17.34
N HIS A 131 10.35 14.00 -16.77
CA HIS A 131 10.00 12.76 -16.09
C HIS A 131 8.93 13.01 -15.00
N ALA A 132 9.14 14.03 -14.15
CA ALA A 132 8.19 14.43 -13.13
C ALA A 132 6.84 14.88 -13.73
N GLN A 133 6.86 15.67 -14.80
CA GLN A 133 5.65 16.13 -15.50
C GLN A 133 4.81 14.95 -16.02
N LYS A 134 5.44 13.90 -16.52
CA LYS A 134 4.74 12.68 -16.96
C LYS A 134 4.05 11.97 -15.80
N ILE A 135 4.75 11.80 -14.66
CA ILE A 135 4.17 11.20 -13.45
C ILE A 135 3.01 12.06 -12.93
N CYS A 136 3.21 13.35 -12.80
CA CYS A 136 2.18 14.28 -12.34
C CYS A 136 0.92 14.22 -13.22
N LYS A 137 1.09 14.17 -14.53
CA LYS A 137 -0.03 14.07 -15.48
C LYS A 137 -0.90 12.84 -15.23
N ILE A 138 -0.30 11.65 -15.04
CA ILE A 138 -1.09 10.45 -14.80
C ILE A 138 -1.72 10.45 -13.40
N MET A 139 -1.07 11.02 -12.40
CA MET A 139 -1.65 11.17 -11.06
C MET A 139 -2.86 12.11 -11.06
N ASP A 140 -2.76 13.25 -11.77
CA ASP A 140 -3.87 14.19 -11.94
C ASP A 140 -5.06 13.50 -12.63
N GLN A 141 -4.82 12.70 -13.67
CA GLN A 141 -5.87 11.94 -14.35
C GLN A 141 -6.48 10.85 -13.47
N ALA A 142 -5.64 10.14 -12.71
CA ALA A 142 -6.11 9.12 -11.77
C ALA A 142 -7.07 9.70 -10.72
N MET A 143 -6.75 10.88 -10.17
CA MET A 143 -7.62 11.59 -9.23
C MET A 143 -8.93 12.05 -9.88
N LEU A 144 -8.88 12.50 -11.13
CA LEU A 144 -10.09 12.94 -11.87
C LEU A 144 -11.03 11.77 -12.18
N VAL A 145 -10.49 10.61 -12.50
CA VAL A 145 -11.26 9.39 -12.83
C VAL A 145 -11.69 8.64 -11.58
N GLY A 146 -10.97 8.78 -10.47
CA GLY A 146 -11.16 7.96 -9.28
C GLY A 146 -10.60 6.56 -9.47
N ALA A 147 -9.31 6.46 -9.83
CA ALA A 147 -8.64 5.18 -10.03
C ALA A 147 -7.29 5.15 -9.28
N PRO A 148 -6.86 3.98 -8.77
CA PRO A 148 -5.59 3.84 -8.07
C PRO A 148 -4.38 4.20 -8.92
N VAL A 149 -3.28 4.59 -8.26
CA VAL A 149 -1.97 4.80 -8.87
C VAL A 149 -0.99 3.75 -8.35
N ILE A 150 -0.27 3.10 -9.26
CA ILE A 150 0.81 2.18 -8.92
C ILE A 150 2.12 2.71 -9.54
N GLY A 151 3.09 3.01 -8.68
CA GLY A 151 4.43 3.43 -9.08
C GLY A 151 5.44 2.29 -8.96
N LEU A 152 6.12 1.95 -10.06
CA LEU A 152 7.24 1.02 -10.09
C LEU A 152 8.53 1.83 -10.05
N ASN A 153 9.16 1.86 -8.87
CA ASN A 153 10.28 2.74 -8.56
C ASN A 153 11.61 2.00 -8.75
N ASP A 154 12.45 2.51 -9.64
CA ASP A 154 13.80 2.01 -9.95
C ASP A 154 14.65 3.21 -10.41
N SER A 155 15.21 3.99 -9.46
CA SER A 155 15.79 5.30 -9.73
C SER A 155 17.00 5.60 -8.88
N GLY A 156 18.02 6.15 -9.53
CA GLY A 156 19.19 6.72 -8.85
C GLY A 156 18.94 8.06 -8.15
N GLY A 157 17.70 8.58 -8.16
CA GLY A 157 17.35 9.86 -7.54
C GLY A 157 17.19 11.01 -8.54
N ALA A 158 17.48 12.23 -8.11
CA ALA A 158 17.40 13.42 -8.94
C ALA A 158 18.45 13.39 -10.07
N ARG A 159 18.07 13.83 -11.29
CA ARG A 159 19.01 13.98 -12.40
C ARG A 159 19.89 15.21 -12.16
N ILE A 160 21.14 14.98 -11.78
CA ILE A 160 22.08 15.99 -11.31
C ILE A 160 22.28 17.09 -12.37
N GLN A 161 22.28 16.73 -13.65
CA GLN A 161 22.49 17.64 -14.77
C GLN A 161 21.40 18.71 -14.90
N GLU A 162 20.20 18.46 -14.36
CA GLU A 162 19.08 19.43 -14.38
C GLU A 162 18.98 20.26 -13.09
N GLY A 163 19.83 19.97 -12.09
CA GLY A 163 19.92 20.77 -10.88
C GLY A 163 18.59 20.96 -10.16
N VAL A 164 18.22 22.22 -9.90
CA VAL A 164 17.02 22.57 -9.14
C VAL A 164 15.71 22.17 -9.84
N GLU A 165 15.67 22.09 -11.16
CA GLU A 165 14.46 21.67 -11.89
C GLU A 165 14.08 20.22 -11.58
N SER A 166 15.06 19.35 -11.40
CA SER A 166 14.85 17.97 -10.95
C SER A 166 14.25 17.92 -9.54
N LEU A 167 14.73 18.76 -8.62
CA LEU A 167 14.19 18.83 -7.26
C LEU A 167 12.78 19.43 -7.23
N ALA A 168 12.51 20.44 -8.06
CA ALA A 168 11.15 20.99 -8.21
C ALA A 168 10.16 19.90 -8.72
N GLY A 169 10.62 19.04 -9.63
CA GLY A 169 9.83 17.91 -10.09
C GLY A 169 9.44 16.94 -8.96
N TYR A 170 10.33 16.68 -8.00
CA TYR A 170 9.96 15.89 -6.80
C TYR A 170 8.89 16.60 -5.97
N ALA A 171 9.01 17.91 -5.74
CA ALA A 171 8.01 18.67 -4.99
C ALA A 171 6.62 18.58 -5.64
N ASP A 172 6.54 18.65 -6.97
CA ASP A 172 5.30 18.50 -7.72
C ASP A 172 4.66 17.12 -7.54
N ILE A 173 5.47 16.06 -7.50
CA ILE A 173 5.00 14.68 -7.24
C ILE A 173 4.53 14.57 -5.79
N PHE A 174 5.28 15.05 -4.81
CA PHE A 174 4.90 15.00 -3.39
C PHE A 174 3.57 15.70 -3.13
N GLN A 175 3.37 16.87 -3.75
CA GLN A 175 2.09 17.56 -3.66
C GLN A 175 0.93 16.67 -4.12
N ARG A 176 1.09 15.95 -5.23
CA ARG A 176 0.06 15.04 -5.74
C ARG A 176 -0.13 13.81 -4.86
N ASN A 177 0.95 13.24 -4.31
CA ASN A 177 0.82 12.16 -3.32
C ASN A 177 -0.04 12.61 -2.13
N VAL A 178 0.19 13.82 -1.61
CA VAL A 178 -0.58 14.37 -0.48
C VAL A 178 -2.04 14.64 -0.87
N LEU A 179 -2.30 15.22 -2.04
CA LEU A 179 -3.66 15.47 -2.52
C LEU A 179 -4.43 14.19 -2.83
N ALA A 180 -3.76 13.15 -3.27
CA ALA A 180 -4.34 11.84 -3.57
C ALA A 180 -4.56 10.98 -2.32
N SER A 181 -3.88 11.28 -1.21
CA SER A 181 -3.96 10.52 0.05
C SER A 181 -5.38 10.50 0.60
N GLY A 182 -5.93 9.30 0.80
CA GLY A 182 -7.32 9.10 1.23
C GLY A 182 -8.38 9.43 0.15
N VAL A 183 -7.96 9.72 -1.09
CA VAL A 183 -8.86 9.93 -2.25
C VAL A 183 -8.83 8.74 -3.19
N ILE A 184 -7.64 8.31 -3.59
CA ILE A 184 -7.39 7.11 -4.40
C ILE A 184 -6.28 6.29 -3.76
N PRO A 185 -6.32 4.96 -3.79
CA PRO A 185 -5.22 4.12 -3.32
C PRO A 185 -3.93 4.37 -4.11
N GLN A 186 -2.82 4.47 -3.39
CA GLN A 186 -1.49 4.69 -3.94
C GLN A 186 -0.55 3.54 -3.52
N LEU A 187 0.02 2.83 -4.46
CA LEU A 187 0.93 1.72 -4.22
C LEU A 187 2.31 2.03 -4.82
N SER A 188 3.36 1.76 -4.06
CA SER A 188 4.74 1.90 -4.52
C SER A 188 5.46 0.57 -4.48
N LEU A 189 5.96 0.14 -5.63
CA LEU A 189 6.77 -1.07 -5.79
C LEU A 189 8.23 -0.65 -5.99
N ILE A 190 9.07 -0.97 -5.04
CA ILE A 190 10.51 -0.65 -5.12
C ILE A 190 11.19 -1.83 -5.83
N MET A 191 11.51 -1.61 -7.09
CA MET A 191 12.00 -2.64 -8.01
C MET A 191 13.51 -2.53 -8.27
N GLY A 192 14.18 -1.61 -7.57
CA GLY A 192 15.61 -1.38 -7.66
C GLY A 192 16.08 -0.33 -6.65
N PRO A 193 17.23 0.32 -6.88
CA PRO A 193 17.65 1.43 -6.04
C PRO A 193 16.61 2.54 -6.02
N CYS A 194 16.40 3.14 -4.86
CA CYS A 194 15.57 4.31 -4.68
C CYS A 194 16.25 5.18 -3.61
N ALA A 195 17.00 6.20 -4.04
CA ALA A 195 17.90 6.96 -3.18
C ALA A 195 17.58 8.45 -3.16
N GLY A 196 17.93 9.12 -2.07
CA GLY A 196 17.75 10.57 -1.90
C GLY A 196 16.27 10.97 -1.93
N GLY A 197 15.93 12.01 -2.70
CA GLY A 197 14.54 12.49 -2.84
C GLY A 197 13.54 11.43 -3.31
N ALA A 198 14.01 10.41 -4.02
CA ALA A 198 13.17 9.34 -4.55
C ALA A 198 12.48 8.48 -3.46
N VAL A 199 12.96 8.48 -2.21
CA VAL A 199 12.39 7.67 -1.13
C VAL A 199 11.10 8.27 -0.57
N TYR A 200 10.92 9.58 -0.68
CA TYR A 200 9.80 10.26 -0.01
C TYR A 200 8.46 10.06 -0.72
N SER A 201 8.44 10.05 -2.06
CA SER A 201 7.20 9.74 -2.78
C SER A 201 6.63 8.38 -2.39
N PRO A 202 7.40 7.26 -2.40
CA PRO A 202 6.92 5.99 -1.87
C PRO A 202 6.45 6.05 -0.41
N ALA A 203 7.17 6.78 0.46
CA ALA A 203 6.81 6.90 1.87
C ALA A 203 5.47 7.64 2.11
N LEU A 204 5.04 8.46 1.14
CA LEU A 204 3.75 9.16 1.14
C LEU A 204 2.59 8.30 0.62
N THR A 205 2.87 7.11 0.07
CA THR A 205 1.84 6.21 -0.47
C THR A 205 1.28 5.25 0.59
N ASP A 206 0.19 4.56 0.27
CA ASP A 206 -0.52 3.70 1.22
C ASP A 206 0.23 2.38 1.48
N PHE A 207 0.74 1.74 0.42
CA PHE A 207 1.46 0.47 0.52
C PHE A 207 2.78 0.49 -0.24
N ILE A 208 3.81 -0.07 0.39
CA ILE A 208 5.17 -0.18 -0.16
C ILE A 208 5.54 -1.65 -0.27
N PHE A 209 5.85 -2.10 -1.47
CA PHE A 209 6.40 -3.41 -1.79
C PHE A 209 7.89 -3.29 -2.08
N MET A 210 8.68 -4.26 -1.67
CA MET A 210 10.11 -4.33 -1.99
C MET A 210 10.47 -5.69 -2.59
N VAL A 211 11.49 -5.72 -3.44
CA VAL A 211 12.10 -6.94 -3.94
C VAL A 211 13.36 -7.23 -3.14
N ARG A 212 13.47 -8.42 -2.54
CA ARG A 212 14.64 -8.81 -1.73
C ARG A 212 15.90 -8.77 -2.56
N GLN A 213 17.02 -8.36 -1.98
CA GLN A 213 18.36 -8.33 -2.56
C GLN A 213 18.58 -7.43 -3.79
N THR A 214 17.53 -6.91 -4.41
CA THR A 214 17.63 -6.07 -5.61
C THR A 214 17.07 -4.67 -5.45
N SER A 215 16.28 -4.43 -4.40
CA SER A 215 15.69 -3.12 -4.13
C SER A 215 16.19 -2.52 -2.82
N TYR A 216 16.39 -1.21 -2.84
CA TYR A 216 16.97 -0.47 -1.72
C TYR A 216 16.26 0.88 -1.56
N LEU A 217 15.96 1.25 -0.32
CA LEU A 217 15.44 2.56 0.08
C LEU A 217 16.38 3.17 1.12
N PHE A 218 17.04 4.28 0.79
CA PHE A 218 17.85 5.02 1.76
C PHE A 218 17.97 6.50 1.36
N ILE A 219 18.06 7.38 2.35
CA ILE A 219 18.23 8.82 2.13
C ILE A 219 19.59 9.09 1.49
N THR A 220 20.64 8.43 1.99
CA THR A 220 22.01 8.47 1.46
C THR A 220 22.59 7.07 1.41
N GLY A 221 23.41 6.79 0.39
CA GLY A 221 24.04 5.48 0.24
C GLY A 221 25.15 5.21 1.26
N PRO A 222 25.64 3.93 1.32
CA PRO A 222 26.67 3.51 2.26
C PRO A 222 27.93 4.38 2.29
N ASP A 223 28.42 4.83 1.14
CA ASP A 223 29.62 5.66 1.04
C ASP A 223 29.48 6.99 1.78
N VAL A 224 28.30 7.60 1.70
CA VAL A 224 27.99 8.86 2.43
C VAL A 224 27.85 8.57 3.92
N VAL A 225 27.20 7.48 4.31
CA VAL A 225 27.09 7.06 5.72
C VAL A 225 28.50 6.88 6.29
N GLN A 226 29.37 6.15 5.60
CA GLN A 226 30.76 5.95 6.03
C GLN A 226 31.53 7.28 6.17
N SER A 227 31.36 8.20 5.24
CA SER A 227 32.08 9.49 5.27
C SER A 227 31.63 10.42 6.40
N VAL A 228 30.36 10.33 6.82
CA VAL A 228 29.76 11.23 7.82
C VAL A 228 29.74 10.64 9.22
N THR A 229 29.37 9.36 9.35
CA THR A 229 29.18 8.69 10.65
C THR A 229 30.28 7.68 10.97
N ASN A 230 31.20 7.39 10.02
CA ASN A 230 32.23 6.34 10.10
C ASN A 230 31.65 4.91 10.28
N GLU A 231 30.39 4.70 9.94
CA GLU A 231 29.76 3.37 9.94
C GLU A 231 30.00 2.65 8.63
N ASN A 232 30.45 1.39 8.70
CA ASN A 232 30.56 0.50 7.55
C ASN A 232 29.31 -0.34 7.46
N VAL A 233 28.46 -0.07 6.44
CA VAL A 233 27.21 -0.77 6.20
C VAL A 233 27.10 -1.14 4.72
N THR A 234 26.48 -2.27 4.43
CA THR A 234 26.12 -2.64 3.06
C THR A 234 24.80 -1.98 2.65
N GLN A 235 24.50 -1.94 1.36
CA GLN A 235 23.20 -1.44 0.87
C GLN A 235 22.02 -2.21 1.47
N GLU A 236 22.16 -3.55 1.59
CA GLU A 236 21.12 -4.41 2.16
C GLU A 236 20.90 -4.15 3.65
N GLU A 237 21.96 -3.98 4.43
CA GLU A 237 21.87 -3.66 5.87
C GLU A 237 21.28 -2.27 6.13
N LEU A 238 21.64 -1.30 5.29
CA LEU A 238 21.21 0.09 5.44
C LEU A 238 19.74 0.26 5.03
N GLY A 239 19.36 -0.20 3.86
CA GLY A 239 18.05 0.08 3.26
C GLY A 239 17.48 -1.04 2.39
N GLY A 240 17.91 -2.28 2.60
CA GLY A 240 17.35 -3.44 1.92
C GLY A 240 15.97 -3.83 2.43
N ALA A 241 15.30 -4.70 1.69
CA ALA A 241 13.95 -5.14 1.99
C ALA A 241 13.81 -5.71 3.40
N ASN A 242 14.79 -6.51 3.86
CA ASN A 242 14.75 -7.09 5.19
C ASN A 242 14.82 -6.02 6.30
N SER A 243 15.67 -5.01 6.15
CA SER A 243 15.77 -3.89 7.12
C SER A 243 14.46 -3.11 7.23
N HIS A 244 13.79 -2.86 6.10
CA HIS A 244 12.52 -2.13 6.10
C HIS A 244 11.32 -2.97 6.53
N MET A 245 11.37 -4.29 6.33
CA MET A 245 10.31 -5.20 6.78
C MET A 245 10.37 -5.52 8.27
N THR A 246 11.57 -5.52 8.89
CA THR A 246 11.70 -6.02 10.28
C THR A 246 12.07 -4.94 11.28
N LYS A 247 12.80 -3.89 10.85
CA LYS A 247 13.32 -2.85 11.77
C LYS A 247 12.54 -1.54 11.68
N SER A 248 12.42 -0.97 10.46
CA SER A 248 11.83 0.37 10.31
C SER A 248 10.32 0.37 10.06
N GLY A 249 9.74 -0.74 9.56
CA GLY A 249 8.33 -0.80 9.19
C GLY A 249 7.95 0.10 8.02
N VAL A 250 8.91 0.50 7.19
CA VAL A 250 8.65 1.31 5.98
C VAL A 250 8.04 0.44 4.88
N ALA A 251 8.58 -0.77 4.67
CA ALA A 251 8.02 -1.72 3.72
C ALA A 251 6.86 -2.51 4.34
N HIS A 252 5.77 -2.63 3.58
CA HIS A 252 4.61 -3.42 3.98
C HIS A 252 4.75 -4.88 3.53
N PHE A 253 5.42 -5.11 2.39
CA PHE A 253 5.60 -6.42 1.77
C PHE A 253 6.99 -6.53 1.15
N ALA A 254 7.55 -7.75 1.15
CA ALA A 254 8.78 -8.07 0.46
C ALA A 254 8.73 -9.48 -0.14
N TYR A 255 9.11 -9.60 -1.41
CA TYR A 255 9.12 -10.86 -2.15
C TYR A 255 10.47 -11.08 -2.83
N ASP A 256 10.73 -12.29 -3.30
CA ASP A 256 12.07 -12.71 -3.71
C ASP A 256 12.45 -12.23 -5.11
N ASN A 257 11.49 -11.84 -5.96
CA ASN A 257 11.73 -11.40 -7.32
C ASN A 257 10.64 -10.42 -7.82
N ASP A 258 10.91 -9.81 -8.98
CA ASP A 258 10.00 -8.86 -9.64
C ASP A 258 8.63 -9.49 -9.92
N ILE A 259 8.58 -10.73 -10.42
CA ILE A 259 7.35 -11.40 -10.84
C ILE A 259 6.43 -11.64 -9.65
N ASP A 260 6.95 -12.21 -8.56
CA ASP A 260 6.16 -12.47 -7.35
C ASP A 260 5.63 -11.17 -6.75
N THR A 261 6.47 -10.12 -6.72
CA THR A 261 6.06 -8.80 -6.24
C THR A 261 4.88 -8.25 -7.06
N LEU A 262 4.93 -8.35 -8.38
CA LEU A 262 3.88 -7.87 -9.28
C LEU A 262 2.60 -8.69 -9.15
N LEU A 263 2.69 -10.02 -9.06
CA LEU A 263 1.53 -10.90 -8.88
C LEU A 263 0.85 -10.67 -7.53
N ARG A 264 1.62 -10.51 -6.45
CA ARG A 264 1.08 -10.19 -5.12
C ARG A 264 0.48 -8.78 -5.05
N THR A 265 0.99 -7.84 -5.85
CA THR A 265 0.35 -6.53 -6.00
C THR A 265 -1.02 -6.66 -6.66
N ARG A 266 -1.17 -7.50 -7.69
CA ARG A 266 -2.47 -7.80 -8.32
C ARG A 266 -3.45 -8.44 -7.32
N GLU A 267 -2.96 -9.30 -6.44
CA GLU A 267 -3.77 -9.91 -5.38
C GLU A 267 -4.27 -8.87 -4.38
N LEU A 268 -3.38 -8.02 -3.82
CA LEU A 268 -3.78 -6.92 -2.94
C LEU A 268 -4.80 -5.99 -3.61
N PHE A 269 -4.61 -5.70 -4.90
CA PHE A 269 -5.50 -4.81 -5.65
C PHE A 269 -6.97 -5.27 -5.65
N ASN A 270 -7.22 -6.59 -5.53
CA ASN A 270 -8.57 -7.13 -5.46
C ASN A 270 -9.32 -6.73 -4.17
N PHE A 271 -8.61 -6.42 -3.10
CA PHE A 271 -9.19 -6.01 -1.82
C PHE A 271 -9.41 -4.49 -1.71
N LEU A 272 -8.90 -3.71 -2.66
CA LEU A 272 -8.94 -2.24 -2.60
C LEU A 272 -10.10 -1.70 -3.42
N PRO A 273 -10.87 -0.71 -2.94
CA PRO A 273 -11.76 0.07 -3.78
C PRO A 273 -10.96 0.91 -4.79
N LEU A 274 -11.59 1.42 -5.83
CA LEU A 274 -10.92 2.28 -6.80
C LEU A 274 -10.66 3.70 -6.25
N SER A 275 -11.57 4.19 -5.42
CA SER A 275 -11.47 5.49 -4.78
C SER A 275 -12.26 5.51 -3.45
N ASN A 276 -12.15 6.59 -2.70
CA ASN A 276 -12.93 6.80 -1.47
C ASN A 276 -14.43 7.01 -1.73
N LYS A 277 -14.86 7.09 -2.99
CA LYS A 277 -16.27 7.19 -3.39
C LYS A 277 -16.88 5.85 -3.78
N ASP A 278 -16.02 4.86 -4.01
CA ASP A 278 -16.44 3.53 -4.42
C ASP A 278 -16.70 2.64 -3.19
N PRO A 279 -17.64 1.69 -3.29
CA PRO A 279 -17.82 0.69 -2.26
C PRO A 279 -16.62 -0.26 -2.20
N THR A 280 -16.45 -0.91 -1.06
CA THR A 280 -15.50 -2.01 -0.92
C THR A 280 -15.79 -3.10 -1.95
N PRO A 281 -14.79 -3.66 -2.64
CA PRO A 281 -14.99 -4.77 -3.56
C PRO A 281 -15.65 -5.96 -2.86
N ILE A 282 -16.65 -6.54 -3.50
CA ILE A 282 -17.31 -7.76 -3.06
C ILE A 282 -16.91 -8.86 -4.04
N ARG A 283 -16.42 -9.98 -3.50
CA ARG A 283 -16.14 -11.22 -4.25
C ARG A 283 -17.24 -12.22 -3.97
N GLU A 284 -17.76 -12.85 -5.01
CA GLU A 284 -18.62 -14.01 -4.85
C GLU A 284 -17.84 -15.15 -4.18
N CYS A 285 -18.43 -15.80 -3.20
CA CYS A 285 -17.85 -16.96 -2.53
C CYS A 285 -18.95 -17.97 -2.18
N ASP A 286 -18.57 -19.24 -2.12
CA ASP A 286 -19.49 -20.33 -1.76
C ASP A 286 -19.59 -20.57 -0.25
N ASP A 287 -18.80 -19.84 0.56
CA ASP A 287 -18.75 -20.03 2.01
C ASP A 287 -19.96 -19.37 2.70
N SER A 288 -20.84 -20.21 3.24
CA SER A 288 -22.09 -19.77 3.85
C SER A 288 -21.86 -18.73 4.98
N PRO A 289 -22.58 -17.59 4.97
CA PRO A 289 -22.55 -16.64 6.08
C PRO A 289 -23.09 -17.22 7.40
N ASN A 290 -23.84 -18.33 7.33
CA ASN A 290 -24.40 -19.01 8.49
C ASN A 290 -23.56 -20.21 8.95
N ARG A 291 -22.36 -20.43 8.38
CA ARG A 291 -21.47 -21.52 8.79
C ARG A 291 -21.09 -21.37 10.26
N LEU A 292 -21.34 -22.43 11.03
CA LEU A 292 -20.83 -22.57 12.39
C LEU A 292 -19.39 -23.09 12.34
N VAL A 293 -18.57 -22.63 13.25
CA VAL A 293 -17.12 -22.91 13.25
C VAL A 293 -16.75 -23.58 14.56
N ASP A 294 -16.97 -24.89 14.65
CA ASP A 294 -16.78 -25.66 15.92
C ASP A 294 -15.33 -25.63 16.44
N SER A 295 -14.33 -25.47 15.56
CA SER A 295 -12.94 -25.31 15.98
C SER A 295 -12.70 -24.11 16.89
N LEU A 296 -13.51 -23.05 16.78
CA LEU A 296 -13.40 -21.88 17.65
C LEU A 296 -13.73 -22.16 19.11
N ASN A 297 -14.48 -23.24 19.40
CA ASN A 297 -14.77 -23.64 20.79
C ASN A 297 -13.53 -24.11 21.56
N THR A 298 -12.45 -24.49 20.86
CA THR A 298 -11.26 -25.09 21.47
C THR A 298 -9.94 -24.40 21.13
N VAL A 299 -9.91 -23.52 20.10
CA VAL A 299 -8.68 -22.87 19.61
C VAL A 299 -8.07 -21.93 20.65
N ILE A 300 -8.91 -21.30 21.48
CA ILE A 300 -8.46 -20.37 22.51
C ILE A 300 -8.33 -21.12 23.83
N PRO A 301 -7.11 -21.21 24.42
CA PRO A 301 -6.91 -21.88 25.69
C PRO A 301 -7.66 -21.17 26.83
N LEU A 302 -8.22 -21.94 27.76
CA LEU A 302 -8.87 -21.43 28.97
C LEU A 302 -7.86 -20.74 29.89
N GLU A 303 -6.63 -21.23 29.91
CA GLU A 303 -5.57 -20.63 30.70
C GLU A 303 -5.14 -19.28 30.10
N SER A 304 -5.24 -18.22 30.91
CA SER A 304 -5.00 -16.83 30.45
C SER A 304 -3.55 -16.57 30.01
N THR A 305 -2.59 -17.35 30.48
CA THR A 305 -1.16 -17.26 30.16
C THR A 305 -0.75 -18.10 28.94
N ALA A 306 -1.56 -19.06 28.54
CA ALA A 306 -1.26 -19.91 27.40
C ALA A 306 -1.33 -19.10 26.08
N ALA A 307 -0.29 -19.20 25.28
CA ALA A 307 -0.22 -18.55 23.97
C ALA A 307 -0.98 -19.36 22.93
N TYR A 308 -1.62 -18.67 21.99
CA TYR A 308 -2.23 -19.27 20.80
C TYR A 308 -2.03 -18.33 19.60
N ASP A 309 -2.24 -18.84 18.41
CA ASP A 309 -2.09 -18.07 17.18
C ASP A 309 -3.46 -17.48 16.78
N MET A 310 -3.61 -16.16 16.87
CA MET A 310 -4.84 -15.48 16.47
C MET A 310 -5.16 -15.66 14.98
N LYS A 311 -4.17 -16.00 14.14
CA LYS A 311 -4.42 -16.31 12.73
C LYS A 311 -5.33 -17.52 12.55
N GLU A 312 -5.29 -18.49 13.45
CA GLU A 312 -6.22 -19.64 13.41
C GLU A 312 -7.67 -19.18 13.59
N VAL A 313 -7.92 -18.21 14.48
CA VAL A 313 -9.24 -17.60 14.65
C VAL A 313 -9.65 -16.82 13.41
N ILE A 314 -8.75 -16.06 12.83
CA ILE A 314 -9.00 -15.29 11.60
C ILE A 314 -9.32 -16.26 10.45
N TYR A 315 -8.47 -17.27 10.18
CA TYR A 315 -8.69 -18.27 9.15
C TYR A 315 -10.06 -18.96 9.28
N ALA A 316 -10.40 -19.34 10.50
CA ALA A 316 -11.67 -19.99 10.77
C ALA A 316 -12.89 -19.09 10.50
N THR A 317 -12.71 -17.76 10.61
CA THR A 317 -13.79 -16.78 10.54
C THR A 317 -14.02 -16.23 9.13
N VAL A 318 -12.93 -15.98 8.36
CA VAL A 318 -13.03 -15.38 7.02
C VAL A 318 -13.56 -16.33 5.97
N ASP A 319 -13.99 -15.79 4.84
CA ASP A 319 -14.49 -16.55 3.70
C ASP A 319 -13.37 -17.38 3.08
N GLU A 320 -13.67 -18.66 2.77
CA GLU A 320 -12.74 -19.59 2.09
C GLU A 320 -11.35 -19.68 2.75
N HIS A 321 -11.23 -19.27 4.02
CA HIS A 321 -9.97 -19.20 4.76
C HIS A 321 -8.91 -18.28 4.10
N ASP A 322 -9.35 -17.29 3.30
CA ASP A 322 -8.47 -16.42 2.52
C ASP A 322 -8.33 -15.03 3.16
N PHE A 323 -7.09 -14.58 3.37
CA PHE A 323 -6.81 -13.21 3.77
C PHE A 323 -5.39 -12.78 3.38
N PHE A 324 -5.21 -11.48 3.20
CA PHE A 324 -3.95 -10.86 2.81
C PHE A 324 -3.35 -10.06 3.97
N GLU A 325 -2.37 -10.64 4.69
CA GLU A 325 -1.76 -10.01 5.86
C GLU A 325 -0.80 -8.87 5.46
N VAL A 326 -1.01 -7.68 6.03
CA VAL A 326 -0.16 -6.50 5.83
C VAL A 326 0.92 -6.44 6.92
N MET A 327 2.17 -6.20 6.53
CA MET A 327 3.34 -6.10 7.44
C MET A 327 3.52 -7.34 8.34
N PRO A 328 3.56 -8.55 7.81
CA PRO A 328 3.62 -9.77 8.62
C PRO A 328 4.92 -9.91 9.43
N GLU A 329 5.98 -9.23 9.04
CA GLU A 329 7.30 -9.33 9.67
C GLU A 329 7.59 -8.19 10.67
N TRP A 330 6.76 -7.12 10.70
CA TRP A 330 6.91 -6.00 11.62
C TRP A 330 5.76 -5.93 12.62
N ALA A 331 6.07 -5.55 13.87
CA ALA A 331 5.10 -5.47 14.96
C ALA A 331 4.19 -6.72 15.00
N LYS A 332 4.81 -7.89 15.16
CA LYS A 332 4.13 -9.21 15.07
C LYS A 332 3.10 -9.46 16.16
N ASN A 333 3.07 -8.63 17.18
CA ASN A 333 2.08 -8.62 18.27
C ASN A 333 0.72 -8.07 17.85
N ILE A 334 0.60 -7.55 16.61
CA ILE A 334 -0.66 -7.18 15.98
C ILE A 334 -0.73 -7.66 14.52
N ILE A 335 -1.90 -8.16 14.12
CA ILE A 335 -2.21 -8.62 12.76
C ILE A 335 -3.13 -7.60 12.12
N VAL A 336 -2.91 -7.28 10.84
CA VAL A 336 -3.78 -6.39 10.04
C VAL A 336 -4.03 -7.00 8.65
N VAL A 337 -5.33 -7.25 8.32
CA VAL A 337 -5.77 -7.99 7.12
C VAL A 337 -7.18 -7.56 6.63
N GLY A 338 -7.60 -6.28 6.81
CA GLY A 338 -9.02 -5.88 6.88
C GLY A 338 -9.61 -6.14 8.27
N ILE A 339 -8.86 -6.86 9.07
CA ILE A 339 -9.09 -7.17 10.48
C ILE A 339 -7.91 -6.60 11.27
N VAL A 340 -8.16 -6.08 12.45
CA VAL A 340 -7.12 -5.67 13.41
C VAL A 340 -7.19 -6.61 14.60
N ALA A 341 -6.13 -7.35 14.88
CA ALA A 341 -6.16 -8.37 15.92
C ALA A 341 -4.88 -8.40 16.75
N ASN A 342 -4.99 -8.58 18.07
CA ASN A 342 -3.84 -8.88 18.90
C ASN A 342 -3.32 -10.29 18.59
N GLN A 343 -1.99 -10.48 18.62
CA GLN A 343 -1.35 -11.78 18.43
C GLN A 343 -0.75 -12.28 19.76
N PRO A 344 -1.47 -13.11 20.52
CA PRO A 344 -0.98 -13.59 21.83
C PRO A 344 0.30 -14.42 21.76
N LYS A 345 0.61 -15.01 20.61
CA LYS A 345 1.85 -15.74 20.37
C LYS A 345 3.09 -14.83 20.35
N SER A 346 2.89 -13.53 20.13
CA SER A 346 3.95 -12.52 20.10
C SER A 346 3.72 -11.52 21.24
N MET A 347 4.66 -11.40 22.18
CA MET A 347 4.59 -10.46 23.32
C MET A 347 3.27 -10.53 24.09
N ALA A 348 2.67 -11.72 24.18
CA ALA A 348 1.35 -11.97 24.80
C ALA A 348 0.21 -11.09 24.25
N GLY A 349 0.36 -10.50 23.07
CA GLY A 349 -0.59 -9.56 22.47
C GLY A 349 -0.54 -8.13 23.04
N CYS A 350 0.49 -7.78 23.87
CA CYS A 350 0.67 -6.42 24.37
C CYS A 350 0.80 -5.41 23.23
N LEU A 351 0.31 -4.20 23.44
CA LEU A 351 0.54 -3.08 22.53
C LEU A 351 1.84 -2.37 22.87
N ASP A 352 2.76 -2.31 21.94
CA ASP A 352 3.97 -1.47 22.00
C ASP A 352 3.85 -0.30 21.02
N ILE A 353 4.89 0.51 20.90
CA ILE A 353 4.95 1.65 19.98
C ILE A 353 4.67 1.20 18.55
N ASN A 354 5.35 0.16 18.08
CA ASN A 354 5.25 -0.30 16.70
C ASN A 354 3.87 -0.89 16.37
N ALA A 355 3.30 -1.67 17.28
CA ALA A 355 1.94 -2.18 17.15
C ALA A 355 0.90 -1.06 17.09
N SER A 356 1.05 -0.03 17.92
CA SER A 356 0.18 1.14 17.92
C SER A 356 0.24 1.91 16.59
N VAL A 357 1.44 2.11 16.06
CA VAL A 357 1.64 2.79 14.75
C VAL A 357 1.08 1.96 13.60
N LYS A 358 1.40 0.65 13.55
CA LYS A 358 0.90 -0.27 12.51
C LYS A 358 -0.63 -0.29 12.47
N ALA A 359 -1.26 -0.50 13.62
CA ALA A 359 -2.71 -0.56 13.71
C ALA A 359 -3.37 0.79 13.40
N ALA A 360 -2.88 1.90 13.93
CA ALA A 360 -3.43 3.23 13.67
C ALA A 360 -3.39 3.59 12.18
N ARG A 361 -2.27 3.32 11.49
CA ARG A 361 -2.14 3.55 10.06
C ARG A 361 -3.15 2.73 9.26
N PHE A 362 -3.29 1.45 9.59
CA PHE A 362 -4.21 0.55 8.91
C PHE A 362 -5.69 0.91 9.14
N VAL A 363 -6.07 1.23 10.38
CA VAL A 363 -7.43 1.72 10.71
C VAL A 363 -7.77 2.97 9.91
N ARG A 364 -6.86 3.94 9.82
CA ARG A 364 -7.07 5.15 9.03
C ARG A 364 -7.18 4.87 7.53
N PHE A 365 -6.41 3.94 7.01
CA PHE A 365 -6.54 3.49 5.62
C PHE A 365 -7.93 2.89 5.36
N CYS A 366 -8.36 1.97 6.22
CA CYS A 366 -9.69 1.36 6.10
C CYS A 366 -10.80 2.41 6.15
N ASP A 367 -10.73 3.36 7.08
CA ASP A 367 -11.72 4.43 7.19
C ASP A 367 -11.73 5.36 5.97
N ALA A 368 -10.56 5.74 5.45
CA ALA A 368 -10.44 6.57 4.26
C ALA A 368 -11.05 5.95 3.00
N PHE A 369 -11.06 4.61 2.93
CA PHE A 369 -11.54 3.87 1.77
C PHE A 369 -12.80 3.03 2.03
N ASN A 370 -13.61 3.40 3.01
CA ASN A 370 -14.90 2.79 3.33
C ASN A 370 -14.82 1.27 3.64
N ILE A 371 -13.67 0.77 4.09
CA ILE A 371 -13.47 -0.63 4.44
C ILE A 371 -13.92 -0.87 5.88
N PRO A 372 -14.92 -1.74 6.14
CA PRO A 372 -15.34 -2.07 7.49
C PRO A 372 -14.20 -2.61 8.35
N LEU A 373 -14.22 -2.29 9.64
CA LEU A 373 -13.21 -2.72 10.61
C LEU A 373 -13.76 -3.84 11.48
N LEU A 374 -13.11 -4.99 11.43
CA LEU A 374 -13.31 -6.10 12.35
C LEU A 374 -12.12 -6.18 13.30
N THR A 375 -12.36 -6.22 14.61
CA THR A 375 -11.30 -6.25 15.61
C THR A 375 -11.43 -7.49 16.48
N PHE A 376 -10.34 -8.28 16.61
CA PHE A 376 -10.23 -9.35 17.59
C PHE A 376 -9.31 -8.94 18.73
N VAL A 377 -9.81 -8.98 19.96
CA VAL A 377 -9.11 -8.47 21.14
C VAL A 377 -8.70 -9.59 22.05
N ASP A 378 -7.39 -9.71 22.28
CA ASP A 378 -6.80 -10.45 23.41
C ASP A 378 -5.55 -9.67 23.87
N VAL A 379 -5.75 -8.64 24.67
CA VAL A 379 -4.71 -7.70 25.07
C VAL A 379 -4.59 -7.56 26.57
N PRO A 380 -3.40 -7.84 27.15
CA PRO A 380 -3.16 -7.64 28.58
C PRO A 380 -2.89 -6.18 28.95
N GLY A 381 -2.64 -5.29 27.98
CA GLY A 381 -2.34 -3.88 28.17
C GLY A 381 -1.27 -3.37 27.21
N PHE A 382 -0.83 -2.13 27.45
CA PHE A 382 0.38 -1.59 26.80
C PHE A 382 1.63 -2.18 27.43
N LEU A 383 2.68 -2.35 26.62
CA LEU A 383 3.96 -2.88 27.06
C LEU A 383 4.65 -1.86 28.00
N PRO A 384 4.92 -2.19 29.27
CA PRO A 384 5.60 -1.27 30.18
C PRO A 384 7.11 -1.26 29.92
N GLY A 385 7.78 -0.24 30.44
CA GLY A 385 9.24 -0.17 30.52
C GLY A 385 9.79 1.17 30.05
N THR A 386 10.98 1.52 30.53
CA THR A 386 11.64 2.83 30.27
C THR A 386 11.86 3.05 28.77
N SER A 387 12.19 2.00 28.02
CA SER A 387 12.35 2.10 26.57
C SER A 387 11.04 2.52 25.88
N GLN A 388 9.89 1.98 26.27
CA GLN A 388 8.58 2.36 25.72
C GLN A 388 8.20 3.78 26.15
N GLU A 389 8.36 4.11 27.45
CA GLU A 389 8.03 5.44 27.98
C GLU A 389 8.87 6.55 27.32
N HIS A 390 10.20 6.38 27.29
CA HIS A 390 11.12 7.38 26.72
C HIS A 390 10.98 7.54 25.22
N ASN A 391 10.57 6.49 24.48
CA ASN A 391 10.31 6.56 23.06
C ASN A 391 8.86 6.96 22.73
N GLY A 392 8.04 7.30 23.74
CA GLY A 392 6.75 7.95 23.58
C GLY A 392 5.57 7.00 23.37
N ILE A 393 5.51 5.88 24.09
CA ILE A 393 4.37 4.94 24.03
C ILE A 393 3.03 5.65 24.26
N ILE A 394 2.97 6.67 25.13
CA ILE A 394 1.76 7.45 25.38
C ILE A 394 1.28 8.14 24.11
N ARG A 395 2.20 8.81 23.38
CA ARG A 395 1.90 9.49 22.13
C ARG A 395 1.48 8.51 21.04
N HIS A 396 2.21 7.39 20.92
CA HIS A 396 1.93 6.38 19.89
C HIS A 396 0.67 5.57 20.21
N GLY A 397 0.39 5.26 21.47
CA GLY A 397 -0.89 4.69 21.90
C GLY A 397 -2.07 5.63 21.61
N ALA A 398 -1.88 6.92 21.86
CA ALA A 398 -2.89 7.93 21.52
C ALA A 398 -3.24 7.98 20.02
N LYS A 399 -2.30 7.66 19.11
CA LYS A 399 -2.60 7.54 17.66
C LYS A 399 -3.62 6.45 17.39
N LEU A 400 -3.48 5.30 18.06
CA LEU A 400 -4.40 4.17 17.88
C LEU A 400 -5.79 4.50 18.40
N LEU A 401 -5.89 5.08 19.59
CA LEU A 401 -7.16 5.56 20.15
C LEU A 401 -7.80 6.60 19.23
N TYR A 402 -7.02 7.54 18.73
CA TYR A 402 -7.48 8.57 17.80
C TYR A 402 -8.05 7.95 16.52
N ALA A 403 -7.33 7.01 15.91
CA ALA A 403 -7.75 6.36 14.67
C ALA A 403 -9.08 5.61 14.85
N PHE A 404 -9.25 4.83 15.92
CA PHE A 404 -10.49 4.12 16.20
C PHE A 404 -11.66 5.06 16.55
N ALA A 405 -11.39 6.15 17.27
CA ALA A 405 -12.41 7.13 17.64
C ALA A 405 -12.88 7.96 16.43
N GLU A 406 -11.94 8.31 15.52
CA GLU A 406 -12.25 9.08 14.32
C GLU A 406 -12.94 8.25 13.24
N ALA A 407 -12.69 6.93 13.18
CA ALA A 407 -13.22 6.06 12.13
C ALA A 407 -14.74 6.01 12.11
N THR A 408 -15.31 6.28 10.93
CA THR A 408 -16.75 6.35 10.66
C THR A 408 -17.34 5.09 10.06
N VAL A 409 -16.48 4.20 9.50
CA VAL A 409 -16.91 2.94 8.90
C VAL A 409 -17.57 1.99 9.91
N PRO A 410 -18.30 0.96 9.46
CA PRO A 410 -18.78 -0.12 10.33
C PRO A 410 -17.64 -0.70 11.16
N LYS A 411 -17.85 -0.84 12.47
CA LYS A 411 -16.87 -1.40 13.41
C LYS A 411 -17.52 -2.53 14.21
N ILE A 412 -16.92 -3.71 14.17
CA ILE A 412 -17.32 -4.87 14.96
C ILE A 412 -16.12 -5.32 15.77
N THR A 413 -16.29 -5.50 17.06
CA THR A 413 -15.23 -5.97 17.96
C THR A 413 -15.63 -7.27 18.65
N ILE A 414 -14.73 -8.24 18.60
CA ILE A 414 -14.85 -9.51 19.30
C ILE A 414 -13.75 -9.59 20.35
N ILE A 415 -14.14 -9.65 21.61
CA ILE A 415 -13.21 -9.90 22.73
C ILE A 415 -13.10 -11.41 22.87
N THR A 416 -11.92 -11.93 22.59
CA THR A 416 -11.71 -13.39 22.61
C THR A 416 -11.29 -13.90 23.97
N ARG A 417 -10.52 -13.11 24.75
CA ARG A 417 -10.09 -13.52 26.08
C ARG A 417 -9.77 -12.32 26.98
N LYS A 418 -8.63 -11.63 26.80
CA LYS A 418 -8.20 -10.50 27.65
C LYS A 418 -8.52 -9.16 27.00
N ALA A 419 -8.98 -8.20 27.83
CA ALA A 419 -9.20 -6.82 27.41
C ALA A 419 -8.95 -5.88 28.59
N TYR A 420 -7.67 -5.63 28.90
CA TYR A 420 -7.25 -4.95 30.12
C TYR A 420 -6.68 -3.57 29.87
N GLY A 421 -7.01 -2.64 30.77
CA GLY A 421 -6.49 -1.28 30.84
C GLY A 421 -6.87 -0.44 29.62
N GLY A 422 -6.20 0.69 29.48
CA GLY A 422 -6.43 1.63 28.37
C GLY A 422 -6.12 1.08 26.96
N ALA A 423 -5.75 -0.20 26.86
CA ALA A 423 -5.61 -0.86 25.56
C ALA A 423 -6.97 -1.29 24.95
N TYR A 424 -7.98 -1.56 25.83
CA TYR A 424 -9.35 -1.83 25.37
C TYR A 424 -10.47 -1.62 26.41
N ASP A 425 -10.18 -1.18 27.62
CA ASP A 425 -11.09 -0.63 28.65
C ASP A 425 -12.27 -1.51 29.14
N VAL A 426 -12.20 -2.85 29.05
CA VAL A 426 -13.24 -3.74 29.61
C VAL A 426 -12.98 -4.07 31.07
N ALA A 427 -11.71 -4.23 31.47
CA ALA A 427 -11.29 -4.36 32.85
C ALA A 427 -10.07 -3.48 33.12
N VAL A 428 -10.01 -2.86 34.32
CA VAL A 428 -8.98 -1.85 34.64
C VAL A 428 -7.57 -2.41 34.54
N MET A 429 -7.35 -3.65 35.03
CA MET A 429 -6.05 -4.35 34.96
C MET A 429 -6.22 -5.85 35.26
N GLY A 430 -5.18 -6.63 35.01
CA GLY A 430 -5.14 -8.05 35.39
C GLY A 430 -5.23 -8.24 36.91
N ALA A 431 -5.83 -9.37 37.33
CA ALA A 431 -6.15 -9.66 38.75
C ALA A 431 -4.96 -9.53 39.69
N GLN A 432 -3.78 -10.02 39.31
CA GLN A 432 -2.56 -9.95 40.12
C GLN A 432 -2.15 -8.52 40.44
N GLY A 433 -2.24 -7.60 39.50
CA GLY A 433 -1.94 -6.18 39.69
C GLY A 433 -2.98 -5.51 40.58
N ALA A 434 -4.27 -5.78 40.30
CA ALA A 434 -5.37 -5.22 41.06
C ALA A 434 -5.33 -5.61 42.52
N VAL A 435 -5.13 -6.90 42.82
CA VAL A 435 -5.05 -7.41 44.21
C VAL A 435 -3.89 -6.81 44.99
N LYS A 436 -2.73 -6.63 44.36
CA LYS A 436 -1.57 -5.97 45.00
C LYS A 436 -1.87 -4.51 45.39
N ILE A 437 -2.66 -3.82 44.60
CA ILE A 437 -3.03 -2.42 44.86
C ILE A 437 -4.11 -2.33 45.94
N ILE A 438 -5.16 -3.18 45.85
CA ILE A 438 -6.32 -3.13 46.74
C ILE A 438 -5.98 -3.65 48.12
N PHE A 439 -5.19 -4.72 48.22
CA PHE A 439 -4.95 -5.44 49.47
C PHE A 439 -3.54 -5.28 50.07
N ARG A 440 -2.79 -4.31 49.62
CA ARG A 440 -1.42 -3.85 49.86
C ARG A 440 -0.47 -4.77 50.68
N GLU A 441 -0.90 -5.43 51.74
CA GLU A 441 -0.17 -6.45 52.52
C GLU A 441 -1.19 -7.32 53.28
N GLY A 442 -1.45 -8.53 52.80
CA GLY A 442 -2.40 -9.44 53.44
C GLY A 442 -1.98 -10.91 53.35
N LYS A 443 -2.22 -11.66 54.45
CA LYS A 443 -2.24 -13.13 54.39
C LYS A 443 -3.39 -13.53 53.48
N ASN A 444 -3.13 -14.36 52.44
CA ASN A 444 -4.09 -14.89 51.47
C ASN A 444 -4.21 -14.09 50.15
N VAL A 445 -3.11 -13.57 49.62
CA VAL A 445 -3.10 -12.88 48.29
C VAL A 445 -3.67 -13.78 47.15
N LYS A 446 -3.38 -15.08 47.18
CA LYS A 446 -3.89 -16.02 46.18
C LYS A 446 -5.42 -16.20 46.24
N ASP A 447 -6.00 -16.28 47.42
CA ASP A 447 -7.46 -16.41 47.56
C ASP A 447 -8.17 -15.13 47.07
N LYS A 448 -7.58 -13.96 47.34
CA LYS A 448 -8.07 -12.68 46.87
C LYS A 448 -7.91 -12.51 45.37
N GLU A 449 -6.89 -13.09 44.77
CA GLU A 449 -6.70 -13.12 43.33
C GLU A 449 -7.78 -13.99 42.66
N LEU A 450 -8.07 -15.15 43.20
CA LEU A 450 -9.17 -16.01 42.70
C LEU A 450 -10.53 -15.34 42.87
N GLU A 451 -10.81 -14.71 44.03
CA GLU A 451 -12.04 -13.93 44.22
C GLU A 451 -12.16 -12.77 43.20
N TYR A 452 -11.07 -12.08 42.90
CA TYR A 452 -11.05 -11.00 41.92
C TYR A 452 -11.27 -11.52 40.49
N ILE A 453 -10.66 -12.65 40.15
CA ILE A 453 -10.84 -13.30 38.84
C ILE A 453 -12.30 -13.72 38.67
N ASP A 454 -12.88 -14.39 39.63
CA ASP A 454 -14.29 -14.84 39.55
C ASP A 454 -15.25 -13.67 39.41
N LYS A 455 -14.97 -12.56 40.10
CA LYS A 455 -15.85 -11.39 40.08
C LYS A 455 -15.70 -10.48 38.88
N PHE A 456 -14.48 -10.30 38.34
CA PHE A 456 -14.17 -9.26 37.35
C PHE A 456 -13.52 -9.75 36.06
N ALA A 457 -12.89 -10.93 36.05
CA ALA A 457 -12.20 -11.43 34.88
C ALA A 457 -13.10 -12.33 34.00
N ASN A 458 -14.35 -11.91 33.82
CA ASN A 458 -15.35 -12.57 32.98
C ASN A 458 -16.19 -11.49 32.28
N PRO A 459 -16.92 -11.81 31.20
CA PRO A 459 -17.63 -10.82 30.38
C PRO A 459 -18.89 -10.22 31.03
N PHE A 460 -19.46 -10.87 32.04
CA PHE A 460 -20.75 -10.49 32.62
C PHE A 460 -20.76 -9.11 33.27
N PRO A 461 -19.72 -8.67 34.04
CA PRO A 461 -19.71 -7.31 34.59
C PRO A 461 -19.82 -6.21 33.54
N ALA A 462 -19.21 -6.40 32.38
CA ALA A 462 -19.29 -5.47 31.27
C ALA A 462 -20.65 -5.55 30.55
N ALA A 463 -21.19 -6.73 30.35
CA ALA A 463 -22.48 -6.96 29.71
C ALA A 463 -23.64 -6.41 30.56
N ILE A 464 -23.65 -6.63 31.87
CA ILE A 464 -24.66 -6.08 32.80
C ILE A 464 -24.67 -4.54 32.77
N ARG A 465 -23.55 -3.91 32.48
CA ARG A 465 -23.43 -2.43 32.38
C ARG A 465 -23.65 -1.90 30.98
N GLY A 466 -23.92 -2.76 29.99
CA GLY A 466 -24.13 -2.37 28.61
C GLY A 466 -22.87 -1.94 27.86
N PHE A 467 -21.67 -2.31 28.32
CA PHE A 467 -20.40 -2.07 27.61
C PHE A 467 -20.09 -3.13 26.56
N VAL A 468 -20.78 -4.28 26.60
CA VAL A 468 -20.72 -5.35 25.64
C VAL A 468 -22.14 -5.65 25.19
N ASP A 469 -22.38 -5.65 23.88
CA ASP A 469 -23.70 -5.79 23.29
C ASP A 469 -24.26 -7.21 23.45
N ASP A 470 -23.38 -8.23 23.39
CA ASP A 470 -23.77 -9.63 23.53
C ASP A 470 -22.59 -10.52 23.94
N ILE A 471 -22.90 -11.67 24.50
CA ILE A 471 -21.95 -12.77 24.78
C ILE A 471 -22.37 -13.97 23.94
N ILE A 472 -21.52 -14.35 22.99
CA ILE A 472 -21.83 -15.40 22.01
C ILE A 472 -20.99 -16.67 22.26
N GLU A 473 -21.52 -17.81 21.82
CA GLU A 473 -20.74 -19.04 21.74
C GLU A 473 -19.66 -18.90 20.67
N PRO A 474 -18.43 -19.36 20.93
CA PRO A 474 -17.30 -19.14 20.00
C PRO A 474 -17.57 -19.63 18.57
N ASN A 475 -18.24 -20.78 18.40
CA ASN A 475 -18.56 -21.33 17.09
C ASN A 475 -19.55 -20.47 16.27
N GLN A 476 -20.27 -19.53 16.91
CA GLN A 476 -21.22 -18.61 16.23
C GLN A 476 -20.55 -17.32 15.74
N THR A 477 -19.25 -17.12 16.01
CA THR A 477 -18.54 -15.88 15.74
C THR A 477 -18.69 -15.43 14.27
N ARG A 478 -18.42 -16.31 13.31
CA ARG A 478 -18.58 -15.98 11.87
C ARG A 478 -20.00 -15.55 11.54
N LYS A 479 -20.99 -16.35 11.93
CA LYS A 479 -22.40 -16.08 11.67
C LYS A 479 -22.82 -14.71 12.23
N ARG A 480 -22.36 -14.38 13.45
CA ARG A 480 -22.67 -13.09 14.08
C ARG A 480 -22.00 -11.93 13.33
N ILE A 481 -20.73 -12.05 12.96
CA ILE A 481 -20.00 -11.05 12.18
C ILE A 481 -20.72 -10.78 10.85
N CYS A 482 -21.04 -11.80 10.08
CA CYS A 482 -21.71 -11.66 8.78
C CYS A 482 -23.06 -10.94 8.92
N ARG A 483 -23.86 -11.32 9.94
CA ARG A 483 -25.13 -10.69 10.23
C ARG A 483 -24.98 -9.20 10.57
N ASP A 484 -24.03 -8.87 11.46
CA ASP A 484 -23.85 -7.51 11.94
C ASP A 484 -23.20 -6.63 10.86
N LEU A 485 -22.30 -7.15 10.01
CA LEU A 485 -21.79 -6.43 8.83
C LEU A 485 -22.91 -6.08 7.85
N ASN A 486 -23.81 -7.03 7.57
CA ASN A 486 -24.97 -6.79 6.71
C ASN A 486 -25.90 -5.70 7.30
N LEU A 487 -26.14 -5.73 8.61
CA LEU A 487 -26.93 -4.70 9.29
C LEU A 487 -26.29 -3.32 9.19
N LEU A 488 -24.97 -3.26 9.33
CA LEU A 488 -24.20 -2.03 9.33
C LEU A 488 -23.82 -1.53 7.92
N ALA A 489 -24.15 -2.27 6.86
CA ALA A 489 -23.81 -1.90 5.48
C ALA A 489 -24.35 -0.51 5.07
N GLY A 490 -25.49 -0.10 5.65
CA GLY A 490 -26.07 1.22 5.44
C GLY A 490 -25.62 2.29 6.41
N LYS A 491 -24.61 2.04 7.27
CA LYS A 491 -24.14 3.01 8.25
C LYS A 491 -23.61 4.26 7.58
N GLN A 492 -24.14 5.43 7.99
CA GLN A 492 -23.66 6.75 7.63
C GLN A 492 -23.35 7.52 8.92
N LEU A 493 -22.13 7.95 9.06
CA LEU A 493 -21.67 8.74 10.18
C LEU A 493 -20.65 9.77 9.69
N ASP A 494 -20.97 11.05 9.91
CA ASP A 494 -20.09 12.16 9.58
C ASP A 494 -19.47 12.74 10.84
N ASN A 495 -18.16 12.91 10.83
CA ASN A 495 -17.46 13.66 11.85
C ASN A 495 -17.70 15.18 11.68
N PRO A 496 -17.58 15.97 12.76
CA PRO A 496 -17.59 17.42 12.64
C PRO A 496 -16.59 17.90 11.59
N ARG A 497 -17.03 18.83 10.72
CA ARG A 497 -16.19 19.39 9.66
C ARG A 497 -14.97 20.11 10.26
N LYS A 498 -13.79 19.76 9.80
CA LYS A 498 -12.51 20.37 10.22
C LYS A 498 -11.62 20.62 9.00
N LYS A 499 -10.70 21.56 9.10
CA LYS A 499 -9.75 21.84 8.02
C LYS A 499 -8.86 20.61 7.76
N HIS A 500 -8.34 20.03 8.83
CA HIS A 500 -7.62 18.75 8.88
C HIS A 500 -7.61 18.24 10.32
N ALA A 501 -7.30 16.97 10.50
CA ALA A 501 -7.10 16.40 11.83
C ALA A 501 -5.73 16.85 12.41
N ASN A 502 -5.66 17.02 13.73
CA ASN A 502 -4.41 17.23 14.46
C ASN A 502 -4.13 15.98 15.31
N MET A 503 -3.86 14.88 14.64
CA MET A 503 -3.52 13.62 15.28
C MET A 503 -2.15 13.72 15.96
N PRO A 504 -1.91 13.09 17.12
CA PRO A 504 -0.59 12.97 17.72
C PRO A 504 0.40 12.32 16.73
N LEU A 505 1.52 12.96 16.42
CA LEU A 505 2.50 12.49 15.43
C LEU A 505 3.71 11.82 16.10
#